data_fdba15f70c23b20ffd49d602d0e944f4
#
_entry.id   fdba15f70c23b20ffd49d602d0e944f4
#
_cell.length_a   1.000
_cell.length_b   1.000
_cell.length_c   1.000
_cell.angle_alpha   90.00
_cell.angle_beta   90.00
_cell.angle_gamma   90.00
#
_symmetry.space_group_name_H-M   'P 1'
#
loop_
_entity.id
_entity.type
_entity.pdbx_description
1 polymer ?
#
loop_
_entity_poly.entity_id
_entity_poly.type
_entity_poly.pdbx_seq_one_letter_code
_entity_poly.pdbx_strand_id
1 'polypeptide(L)'
;MLWFNNQDRMNYLVFSCIVHYFCPMPEQNYPYTYRAYGVNIASQLPVTGFESSVFPEADVFIHAGEVPESLPGAVNRGVLYQSTGNEFLLQIDQVARYHVRNGTEISVQQLGNSSLADVSAFISGTVFGALMHQRQMLPIHASTVIFQGKCLVFAGLSGAGKSTLAAAVIEAGGMLIADDISVIDFSGDQPAVHPAFPAIRIWEDSLKHLGKTSRGLDPVRGELQKYYLPVSRFNSKMTPIQRMFILNNHNKAGLEIKEIQGVDKFRVLKRHTYLFRGIPKTGLEQNHFVLVNLLANKVPVTMLTRPNGDFNTERLIRCLLDIVSA
;
A
#
# COMPACT_ATOMS: atom_id res chain seq x y z
N MET A 1 -3.02 85.62 1.46
CA MET A 1 -2.75 85.67 2.89
C MET A 1 -2.48 84.27 3.30
N LEU A 2 -1.22 83.83 3.42
CA LEU A 2 -0.48 83.60 4.65
C LEU A 2 -1.06 82.44 5.45
N TRP A 3 -0.42 81.36 5.84
CA TRP A 3 0.98 81.16 6.23
C TRP A 3 1.28 79.65 6.25
N PHE A 4 2.54 79.29 6.06
CA PHE A 4 3.28 78.05 6.29
C PHE A 4 3.00 77.38 7.63
N ASN A 5 3.11 76.03 7.70
CA ASN A 5 4.17 75.48 8.53
C ASN A 5 4.48 73.99 8.16
N ASN A 6 5.74 73.77 7.88
CA ASN A 6 6.48 72.54 7.84
C ASN A 6 6.55 71.86 9.21
N GLN A 7 6.35 70.57 9.31
CA GLN A 7 7.04 69.76 10.31
C GLN A 7 7.34 68.37 9.74
N ASP A 8 8.61 68.20 9.51
CA ASP A 8 9.29 66.95 9.27
C ASP A 8 8.95 65.93 10.35
N ARG A 9 8.47 64.72 9.94
CA ARG A 9 8.57 63.52 10.75
C ARG A 9 9.37 62.49 9.98
N MET A 10 10.61 62.37 10.36
CA MET A 10 11.57 61.37 10.03
C MET A 10 11.05 60.03 10.55
N ASN A 11 10.45 59.18 9.66
CA ASN A 11 10.15 57.83 9.98
C ASN A 11 11.41 56.98 9.86
N TYR A 12 11.97 56.61 10.99
CA TYR A 12 12.98 55.56 11.08
C TYR A 12 12.38 54.24 10.69
N LEU A 13 12.69 53.77 9.46
CA LEU A 13 12.51 52.40 9.06
C LEU A 13 13.57 51.56 9.78
N VAL A 14 13.13 50.92 10.86
CA VAL A 14 13.91 49.83 11.49
C VAL A 14 13.81 48.63 10.60
N PHE A 15 14.80 48.45 9.72
CA PHE A 15 15.02 47.15 9.05
C PHE A 15 15.49 46.13 10.10
N SER A 16 14.55 45.36 10.64
CA SER A 16 14.87 44.17 11.38
C SER A 16 15.36 43.11 10.38
N CYS A 17 16.69 43.03 10.20
CA CYS A 17 17.34 41.89 9.57
C CYS A 17 17.10 40.65 10.45
N ILE A 18 16.03 39.89 10.18
CA ILE A 18 15.92 38.53 10.66
C ILE A 18 16.92 37.71 9.83
N VAL A 19 18.14 37.60 10.34
CA VAL A 19 19.10 36.61 9.86
C VAL A 19 18.57 35.24 10.28
N HIS A 20 17.84 34.60 9.38
CA HIS A 20 17.61 33.19 9.50
C HIS A 20 18.96 32.51 9.39
N TYR A 21 19.50 32.07 10.52
CA TYR A 21 20.55 31.08 10.54
C TYR A 21 19.97 29.81 9.91
N PHE A 22 20.16 29.67 8.62
CA PHE A 22 20.08 28.38 7.97
C PHE A 22 21.24 27.56 8.56
N CYS A 23 20.98 26.81 9.62
CA CYS A 23 21.84 25.71 9.99
C CYS A 23 21.70 24.72 8.82
N PRO A 24 22.74 24.47 8.01
CA PRO A 24 22.64 23.47 6.98
C PRO A 24 22.37 22.15 7.71
N MET A 25 21.17 21.63 7.54
CA MET A 25 20.90 20.23 7.95
C MET A 25 21.98 19.40 7.25
N PRO A 26 22.64 18.45 7.93
CA PRO A 26 23.60 17.59 7.28
C PRO A 26 22.93 16.98 6.05
N GLU A 27 23.61 17.03 4.90
CA GLU A 27 23.12 16.42 3.66
C GLU A 27 22.72 14.97 3.98
N GLN A 28 21.44 14.72 4.08
CA GLN A 28 20.95 13.39 4.36
C GLN A 28 21.20 12.54 3.13
N ASN A 29 22.15 11.61 3.23
CA ASN A 29 22.47 10.71 2.14
C ASN A 29 21.41 9.61 2.04
N TYR A 30 20.72 9.53 0.90
CA TYR A 30 19.77 8.46 0.58
C TYR A 30 20.36 7.59 -0.55
N PRO A 31 21.16 6.58 -0.22
CA PRO A 31 21.82 5.76 -1.23
C PRO A 31 20.86 4.88 -2.02
N TYR A 32 19.64 4.71 -1.55
CA TYR A 32 18.64 3.87 -2.19
C TYR A 32 17.45 4.71 -2.67
N THR A 33 17.09 4.52 -3.92
CA THR A 33 15.95 5.20 -4.55
C THR A 33 15.04 4.18 -5.22
N TYR A 34 13.72 4.30 -4.98
CA TYR A 34 12.72 3.32 -5.45
C TYR A 34 11.48 4.02 -5.97
N ARG A 35 10.72 3.31 -6.77
CA ARG A 35 9.37 3.71 -7.15
C ARG A 35 8.39 2.59 -6.86
N ALA A 36 7.39 2.84 -6.01
CA ALA A 36 6.35 1.88 -5.69
C ALA A 36 5.07 2.61 -5.25
N TYR A 37 3.91 2.02 -5.51
CA TYR A 37 2.61 2.55 -5.10
C TYR A 37 2.30 3.98 -5.57
N GLY A 38 2.92 4.39 -6.68
CA GLY A 38 2.75 5.72 -7.27
C GLY A 38 3.60 6.81 -6.64
N VAL A 39 4.55 6.49 -5.75
CA VAL A 39 5.46 7.47 -5.11
C VAL A 39 6.92 7.17 -5.39
N ASN A 40 7.72 8.23 -5.49
CA ASN A 40 9.18 8.19 -5.53
C ASN A 40 9.72 8.16 -4.11
N ILE A 41 10.60 7.24 -3.80
CA ILE A 41 11.07 6.95 -2.44
C ILE A 41 12.58 7.11 -2.36
N ALA A 42 13.07 7.99 -1.50
CA ALA A 42 14.47 8.08 -1.12
C ALA A 42 14.67 7.40 0.25
N SER A 43 15.63 6.48 0.36
CA SER A 43 15.81 5.66 1.56
C SER A 43 17.26 5.57 2.02
N GLN A 44 17.46 5.60 3.32
CA GLN A 44 18.74 5.30 3.97
C GLN A 44 18.96 3.79 4.18
N LEU A 45 17.88 3.00 4.06
CA LEU A 45 17.89 1.55 4.21
C LEU A 45 17.52 0.87 2.89
N PRO A 46 18.13 -0.28 2.55
CA PRO A 46 17.62 -1.08 1.44
C PRO A 46 16.26 -1.67 1.79
N VAL A 47 15.32 -1.63 0.84
CA VAL A 47 13.97 -2.20 0.98
C VAL A 47 13.84 -3.40 0.04
N THR A 48 13.87 -4.60 0.61
CA THR A 48 13.76 -5.85 -0.16
C THR A 48 12.44 -5.89 -0.94
N GLY A 49 12.53 -6.26 -2.21
CA GLY A 49 11.39 -6.35 -3.12
C GLY A 49 11.11 -5.08 -3.91
N PHE A 50 11.61 -3.92 -3.50
CA PHE A 50 11.47 -2.69 -4.28
C PHE A 50 12.52 -2.63 -5.39
N GLU A 51 12.13 -2.15 -6.57
CA GLU A 51 13.05 -1.90 -7.68
C GLU A 51 13.66 -0.51 -7.61
N SER A 52 14.96 -0.44 -7.87
CA SER A 52 15.67 0.84 -7.96
C SER A 52 15.11 1.69 -9.11
N SER A 53 14.96 2.98 -8.86
CA SER A 53 14.42 3.94 -9.83
C SER A 53 15.12 5.28 -9.70
N VAL A 54 15.23 6.01 -10.80
CA VAL A 54 15.79 7.37 -10.85
C VAL A 54 14.66 8.35 -11.07
N PHE A 55 14.63 9.42 -10.29
CA PHE A 55 13.64 10.50 -10.37
C PHE A 55 14.25 11.82 -9.91
N PRO A 56 13.70 12.99 -10.33
CA PRO A 56 14.24 14.30 -9.95
C PRO A 56 13.97 14.66 -8.49
N GLU A 57 12.85 14.19 -7.92
CA GLU A 57 12.40 14.54 -6.58
C GLU A 57 11.71 13.36 -5.90
N ALA A 58 11.92 13.18 -4.60
CA ALA A 58 11.27 12.15 -3.79
C ALA A 58 9.98 12.66 -3.15
N ASP A 59 8.97 11.82 -3.15
CA ASP A 59 7.69 12.03 -2.45
C ASP A 59 7.74 11.54 -1.00
N VAL A 60 8.58 10.54 -0.73
CA VAL A 60 8.68 9.83 0.56
C VAL A 60 10.13 9.61 0.93
N PHE A 61 10.46 9.87 2.19
CA PHE A 61 11.78 9.67 2.75
C PHE A 61 11.76 8.58 3.82
N ILE A 62 12.67 7.62 3.73
CA ILE A 62 12.86 6.57 4.74
C ILE A 62 14.19 6.81 5.46
N HIS A 63 14.11 7.08 6.76
CA HIS A 63 15.23 7.38 7.63
C HIS A 63 15.56 6.18 8.53
N ALA A 64 16.83 5.89 8.70
CA ALA A 64 17.32 5.01 9.75
C ALA A 64 17.62 5.84 11.00
N GLY A 65 17.10 5.44 12.16
CA GLY A 65 17.37 6.18 13.39
C GLY A 65 16.43 5.81 14.54
N GLU A 66 16.50 6.55 15.61
CA GLU A 66 15.66 6.35 16.78
C GLU A 66 14.19 6.66 16.48
N VAL A 67 13.31 5.83 17.02
CA VAL A 67 11.86 5.96 16.91
C VAL A 67 11.27 5.95 18.32
N PRO A 68 10.34 6.87 18.66
CA PRO A 68 9.75 6.92 19.99
C PRO A 68 9.02 5.62 20.35
N GLU A 69 8.98 5.30 21.64
CA GLU A 69 8.28 4.11 22.15
C GLU A 69 6.76 4.31 22.21
N SER A 70 6.33 5.53 22.27
CA SER A 70 4.91 5.89 22.33
C SER A 70 4.64 7.16 21.54
N LEU A 71 3.42 7.26 21.04
CA LEU A 71 2.94 8.42 20.31
C LEU A 71 2.09 9.29 21.23
N PRO A 72 2.57 10.49 21.66
CA PRO A 72 1.77 11.44 22.39
C PRO A 72 0.51 11.82 21.59
N GLY A 73 -0.65 11.87 22.27
CA GLY A 73 -1.91 12.22 21.61
C GLY A 73 -2.49 11.12 20.72
N ALA A 74 -2.00 9.88 20.79
CA ALA A 74 -2.59 8.78 20.05
C ALA A 74 -4.06 8.57 20.43
N VAL A 75 -4.92 8.66 19.43
CA VAL A 75 -6.40 8.54 19.54
C VAL A 75 -6.90 7.14 19.21
N ASN A 76 -6.08 6.33 18.53
CA ASN A 76 -6.35 4.93 18.25
C ASN A 76 -5.13 4.08 18.63
N ARG A 77 -5.36 2.99 19.34
CA ARG A 77 -4.31 2.09 19.82
C ARG A 77 -4.72 0.64 19.57
N GLY A 78 -3.85 -0.11 18.90
CA GLY A 78 -3.91 -1.56 18.78
C GLY A 78 -2.81 -2.21 19.61
N VAL A 79 -2.68 -3.53 19.51
CA VAL A 79 -1.63 -4.29 20.22
C VAL A 79 -0.24 -3.86 19.80
N LEU A 80 -0.04 -3.62 18.49
CA LEU A 80 1.27 -3.34 17.90
C LEU A 80 1.40 -1.92 17.37
N TYR A 81 0.35 -1.09 17.44
CA TYR A 81 0.37 0.24 16.84
C TYR A 81 -0.35 1.30 17.67
N GLN A 82 0.04 2.53 17.40
CA GLN A 82 -0.62 3.74 17.88
C GLN A 82 -0.79 4.70 16.70
N SER A 83 -1.88 5.46 16.63
CA SER A 83 -2.11 6.41 15.55
C SER A 83 -2.83 7.69 15.96
N THR A 84 -2.50 8.77 15.25
CA THR A 84 -3.22 10.04 15.18
C THR A 84 -3.74 10.22 13.74
N GLY A 85 -4.20 11.42 13.36
CA GLY A 85 -4.59 11.74 11.99
C GLY A 85 -3.43 11.75 11.00
N ASN A 86 -2.24 12.14 11.45
CA ASN A 86 -1.07 12.34 10.60
C ASN A 86 0.18 11.57 11.05
N GLU A 87 0.06 10.74 12.10
CA GLU A 87 1.16 9.91 12.58
C GLU A 87 0.69 8.47 12.84
N PHE A 88 1.56 7.52 12.54
CA PHE A 88 1.35 6.11 12.82
C PHE A 88 2.63 5.48 13.34
N LEU A 89 2.60 4.96 14.56
CA LEU A 89 3.70 4.25 15.20
C LEU A 89 3.40 2.76 15.22
N LEU A 90 4.29 1.95 14.69
CA LEU A 90 4.22 0.49 14.70
C LEU A 90 5.43 -0.06 15.46
N GLN A 91 5.20 -0.95 16.40
CA GLN A 91 6.27 -1.68 17.09
C GLN A 91 6.09 -3.17 16.85
N ILE A 92 7.15 -3.78 16.34
CA ILE A 92 7.25 -5.23 16.16
C ILE A 92 8.44 -5.71 16.99
N ASP A 93 8.14 -6.44 18.05
CA ASP A 93 9.14 -6.90 19.00
C ASP A 93 10.24 -7.69 18.27
N GLN A 94 11.50 -7.45 18.68
CA GLN A 94 12.70 -8.03 18.08
C GLN A 94 12.92 -7.75 16.58
N VAL A 95 12.06 -6.93 15.93
CA VAL A 95 12.19 -6.58 14.51
C VAL A 95 12.51 -5.10 14.34
N ALA A 96 11.55 -4.22 14.57
CA ALA A 96 11.76 -2.79 14.43
C ALA A 96 10.60 -1.97 15.01
N ARG A 97 10.87 -0.68 15.27
CA ARG A 97 9.88 0.37 15.38
C ARG A 97 9.84 1.19 14.10
N TYR A 98 8.63 1.59 13.72
CA TYR A 98 8.38 2.40 12.53
C TYR A 98 7.51 3.58 12.88
N HIS A 99 7.89 4.77 12.46
CA HIS A 99 7.10 5.99 12.64
C HIS A 99 6.82 6.62 11.29
N VAL A 100 5.57 6.62 10.88
CA VAL A 100 5.08 7.23 9.65
C VAL A 100 4.48 8.58 9.96
N ARG A 101 4.91 9.63 9.27
CA ARG A 101 4.46 10.99 9.53
C ARG A 101 4.06 11.72 8.25
N ASN A 102 2.95 12.44 8.31
CA ASN A 102 2.48 13.39 7.29
C ASN A 102 2.37 12.82 5.86
N GLY A 103 2.35 11.50 5.70
CA GLY A 103 2.35 10.85 4.38
C GLY A 103 3.63 11.03 3.57
N THR A 104 4.72 11.52 4.17
CA THR A 104 5.99 11.82 3.48
C THR A 104 7.22 11.23 4.16
N GLU A 105 7.15 10.89 5.44
CA GLU A 105 8.30 10.43 6.21
C GLU A 105 8.05 9.10 6.89
N ILE A 106 9.05 8.24 6.86
CA ILE A 106 9.10 6.96 7.56
C ILE A 106 10.43 6.89 8.31
N SER A 107 10.39 6.90 9.65
CA SER A 107 11.56 6.63 10.48
C SER A 107 11.54 5.17 10.89
N VAL A 108 12.70 4.50 10.85
CA VAL A 108 12.86 3.07 11.13
C VAL A 108 13.99 2.87 12.14
N GLN A 109 13.67 2.28 13.27
CA GLN A 109 14.63 1.81 14.27
C GLN A 109 14.60 0.29 14.30
N GLN A 110 15.64 -0.33 13.77
CA GLN A 110 15.83 -1.77 13.85
C GLN A 110 16.02 -2.20 15.32
N LEU A 111 15.41 -3.30 15.73
CA LEU A 111 15.49 -3.86 17.07
C LEU A 111 16.08 -5.27 17.03
N GLY A 112 16.78 -5.63 18.10
CA GLY A 112 17.38 -6.95 18.24
C GLY A 112 18.35 -7.29 17.09
N ASN A 113 18.33 -8.55 16.67
CA ASN A 113 19.15 -9.09 15.57
C ASN A 113 18.31 -9.36 14.30
N SER A 114 17.25 -8.59 14.09
CA SER A 114 16.37 -8.78 12.92
C SER A 114 17.13 -8.58 11.60
N SER A 115 16.73 -9.32 10.58
CA SER A 115 17.28 -9.15 9.24
C SER A 115 16.67 -7.92 8.54
N LEU A 116 17.38 -7.39 7.54
CA LEU A 116 16.82 -6.34 6.66
C LEU A 116 15.58 -6.82 5.90
N ALA A 117 15.48 -8.12 5.62
CA ALA A 117 14.28 -8.70 5.02
C ALA A 117 13.07 -8.60 5.95
N ASP A 118 13.24 -8.90 7.26
CA ASP A 118 12.17 -8.76 8.25
C ASP A 118 11.72 -7.30 8.37
N VAL A 119 12.67 -6.36 8.44
CA VAL A 119 12.36 -4.91 8.47
C VAL A 119 11.63 -4.47 7.20
N SER A 120 12.12 -4.86 6.03
CA SER A 120 11.56 -4.50 4.72
C SER A 120 10.14 -5.03 4.52
N ALA A 121 9.83 -6.21 5.06
CA ALA A 121 8.49 -6.81 4.96
C ALA A 121 7.40 -5.94 5.61
N PHE A 122 7.71 -5.28 6.72
CA PHE A 122 6.78 -4.34 7.35
C PHE A 122 6.76 -2.99 6.65
N ILE A 123 7.90 -2.50 6.13
CA ILE A 123 7.95 -1.28 5.32
C ILE A 123 6.99 -1.40 4.14
N SER A 124 7.20 -2.39 3.27
CA SER A 124 6.41 -2.62 2.05
C SER A 124 4.99 -3.18 2.31
N GLY A 125 4.61 -3.37 3.57
CA GLY A 125 3.31 -3.79 4.06
C GLY A 125 2.63 -2.73 4.94
N THR A 126 2.57 -2.99 6.24
CA THR A 126 1.81 -2.18 7.21
C THR A 126 2.21 -0.71 7.22
N VAL A 127 3.50 -0.42 7.10
CA VAL A 127 4.04 0.96 7.11
C VAL A 127 3.57 1.73 5.87
N PHE A 128 3.70 1.14 4.67
CA PHE A 128 3.17 1.76 3.45
C PHE A 128 1.65 1.83 3.44
N GLY A 129 0.95 0.85 4.03
CA GLY A 129 -0.50 0.93 4.22
C GLY A 129 -0.92 2.17 5.03
N ALA A 130 -0.22 2.46 6.13
CA ALA A 130 -0.45 3.65 6.95
C ALA A 130 -0.10 4.94 6.18
N LEU A 131 1.03 4.96 5.48
CA LEU A 131 1.46 6.08 4.65
C LEU A 131 0.40 6.44 3.59
N MET A 132 -0.17 5.44 2.92
CA MET A 132 -1.19 5.67 1.89
C MET A 132 -2.48 6.25 2.46
N HIS A 133 -2.89 5.84 3.67
CA HIS A 133 -4.02 6.48 4.34
C HIS A 133 -3.75 7.95 4.66
N GLN A 134 -2.56 8.29 5.17
CA GLN A 134 -2.16 9.68 5.41
C GLN A 134 -2.10 10.51 4.12
N ARG A 135 -1.79 9.89 2.99
CA ARG A 135 -1.84 10.49 1.63
C ARG A 135 -3.24 10.51 1.05
N GLN A 136 -4.25 10.16 1.81
CA GLN A 136 -5.66 10.13 1.40
C GLN A 136 -5.93 9.21 0.20
N MET A 137 -5.15 8.14 0.05
CA MET A 137 -5.35 7.08 -0.93
C MET A 137 -6.04 5.87 -0.29
N LEU A 138 -6.57 4.96 -1.11
CA LEU A 138 -7.27 3.77 -0.62
C LEU A 138 -6.42 2.51 -0.84
N PRO A 139 -5.65 2.05 0.16
CA PRO A 139 -4.97 0.76 0.08
C PRO A 139 -5.96 -0.38 0.34
N ILE A 140 -6.04 -1.34 -0.56
CA ILE A 140 -6.85 -2.56 -0.44
C ILE A 140 -5.94 -3.76 -0.28
N HIS A 141 -6.27 -4.70 0.62
CA HIS A 141 -5.57 -5.97 0.74
C HIS A 141 -5.95 -6.89 -0.43
N ALA A 142 -5.20 -6.77 -1.51
CA ALA A 142 -5.51 -7.39 -2.78
C ALA A 142 -4.26 -7.68 -3.61
N SER A 143 -4.41 -8.60 -4.58
CA SER A 143 -3.50 -8.77 -5.71
C SER A 143 -4.16 -8.22 -6.96
N THR A 144 -3.43 -7.48 -7.79
CA THR A 144 -3.95 -6.84 -9.01
C THR A 144 -3.14 -7.26 -10.21
N VAL A 145 -3.84 -7.67 -11.26
CA VAL A 145 -3.25 -8.13 -12.52
C VAL A 145 -3.94 -7.50 -13.72
N ILE A 146 -3.24 -7.42 -14.84
CA ILE A 146 -3.85 -7.23 -16.16
C ILE A 146 -3.97 -8.60 -16.82
N PHE A 147 -5.17 -8.94 -17.28
CA PHE A 147 -5.43 -10.16 -18.03
C PHE A 147 -6.31 -9.84 -19.23
N GLN A 148 -5.86 -10.23 -20.43
CA GLN A 148 -6.52 -9.88 -21.70
C GLN A 148 -6.86 -8.40 -21.82
N GLY A 149 -5.94 -7.52 -21.43
CA GLY A 149 -6.10 -6.06 -21.49
C GLY A 149 -7.00 -5.45 -20.39
N LYS A 150 -7.52 -6.26 -19.46
CA LYS A 150 -8.44 -5.82 -18.40
C LYS A 150 -7.76 -5.90 -17.02
N CYS A 151 -7.85 -4.83 -16.23
CA CYS A 151 -7.32 -4.78 -14.87
C CYS A 151 -8.28 -5.44 -13.89
N LEU A 152 -7.83 -6.52 -13.25
CA LEU A 152 -8.59 -7.34 -12.31
C LEU A 152 -7.96 -7.27 -10.92
N VAL A 153 -8.78 -6.98 -9.91
CA VAL A 153 -8.35 -6.89 -8.50
C VAL A 153 -8.91 -8.08 -7.73
N PHE A 154 -8.05 -8.88 -7.13
CA PHE A 154 -8.43 -10.03 -6.30
C PHE A 154 -8.28 -9.67 -4.82
N ALA A 155 -9.39 -9.39 -4.13
CA ALA A 155 -9.43 -9.15 -2.69
C ALA A 155 -9.98 -10.39 -1.95
N GLY A 156 -9.77 -10.48 -0.65
CA GLY A 156 -10.21 -11.61 0.17
C GLY A 156 -9.41 -11.69 1.48
N LEU A 157 -9.83 -12.52 2.40
CA LEU A 157 -9.10 -12.74 3.65
C LEU A 157 -7.73 -13.37 3.38
N SER A 158 -6.84 -13.32 4.38
CA SER A 158 -5.58 -14.06 4.31
C SER A 158 -5.87 -15.55 4.07
N GLY A 159 -5.13 -16.19 3.18
CA GLY A 159 -5.36 -17.59 2.80
C GLY A 159 -6.46 -17.81 1.76
N ALA A 160 -7.21 -16.80 1.32
CA ALA A 160 -8.26 -16.95 0.30
C ALA A 160 -7.72 -17.30 -1.11
N GLY A 161 -6.40 -17.22 -1.33
CA GLY A 161 -5.75 -17.58 -2.59
C GLY A 161 -5.52 -16.44 -3.57
N LYS A 162 -5.53 -15.17 -3.11
CA LYS A 162 -5.30 -13.97 -3.93
C LYS A 162 -3.98 -14.06 -4.73
N SER A 163 -2.87 -14.18 -4.02
CA SER A 163 -1.52 -14.24 -4.64
C SER A 163 -1.34 -15.50 -5.50
N THR A 164 -1.96 -16.62 -5.11
CA THR A 164 -1.95 -17.86 -5.91
C THR A 164 -2.70 -17.68 -7.23
N LEU A 165 -3.88 -17.06 -7.21
CA LEU A 165 -4.65 -16.77 -8.42
C LEU A 165 -3.95 -15.76 -9.31
N ALA A 166 -3.36 -14.69 -8.71
CA ALA A 166 -2.58 -13.72 -9.45
C ALA A 166 -1.38 -14.38 -10.16
N ALA A 167 -0.63 -15.25 -9.49
CA ALA A 167 0.47 -16.00 -10.07
C ALA A 167 0.01 -16.89 -11.24
N ALA A 168 -1.11 -17.62 -11.07
CA ALA A 168 -1.68 -18.45 -12.14
C ALA A 168 -2.13 -17.62 -13.36
N VAL A 169 -2.72 -16.43 -13.15
CA VAL A 169 -3.10 -15.51 -14.24
C VAL A 169 -1.87 -15.01 -14.98
N ILE A 170 -0.76 -14.74 -14.28
CA ILE A 170 0.49 -14.31 -14.91
C ILE A 170 1.08 -15.45 -15.76
N GLU A 171 1.04 -16.68 -15.29
CA GLU A 171 1.45 -17.88 -16.08
C GLU A 171 0.58 -18.06 -17.32
N ALA A 172 -0.72 -17.75 -17.23
CA ALA A 172 -1.64 -17.76 -18.36
C ALA A 172 -1.47 -16.55 -19.32
N GLY A 173 -0.41 -15.73 -19.13
CA GLY A 173 -0.08 -14.62 -20.02
C GLY A 173 -0.46 -13.24 -19.51
N GLY A 174 -0.98 -13.11 -18.30
CA GLY A 174 -1.26 -11.83 -17.64
C GLY A 174 0.00 -11.08 -17.21
N MET A 175 -0.20 -9.88 -16.64
CA MET A 175 0.85 -9.04 -16.05
C MET A 175 0.49 -8.63 -14.62
N LEU A 176 1.45 -8.61 -13.72
CA LEU A 176 1.27 -8.09 -12.36
C LEU A 176 1.21 -6.56 -12.37
N ILE A 177 0.37 -5.98 -11.50
CA ILE A 177 0.41 -4.56 -11.13
C ILE A 177 0.82 -4.43 -9.66
N ALA A 178 0.17 -5.18 -8.76
CA ALA A 178 0.42 -5.13 -7.32
C ALA A 178 0.09 -6.47 -6.67
N ASP A 179 0.77 -6.80 -5.56
CA ASP A 179 0.41 -7.90 -4.67
C ASP A 179 0.49 -7.46 -3.21
N ASP A 180 -0.31 -8.08 -2.35
CA ASP A 180 -0.49 -7.81 -0.93
C ASP A 180 -1.19 -6.47 -0.63
N ILE A 181 -0.76 -5.36 -1.24
CA ILE A 181 -1.42 -4.06 -1.18
C ILE A 181 -1.64 -3.53 -2.60
N SER A 182 -2.88 -3.23 -2.94
CA SER A 182 -3.28 -2.51 -4.15
C SER A 182 -3.73 -1.11 -3.76
N VAL A 183 -2.95 -0.09 -4.12
CA VAL A 183 -3.27 1.31 -3.83
C VAL A 183 -4.13 1.87 -4.94
N ILE A 184 -5.33 2.31 -4.58
CA ILE A 184 -6.31 2.84 -5.53
C ILE A 184 -6.27 4.36 -5.53
N ASP A 185 -6.13 4.93 -6.71
CA ASP A 185 -6.18 6.34 -7.05
C ASP A 185 -7.54 6.72 -7.65
N PHE A 186 -8.01 7.91 -7.32
CA PHE A 186 -9.28 8.47 -7.77
C PHE A 186 -9.11 9.81 -8.49
N SER A 187 -7.90 10.18 -8.88
CA SER A 187 -7.61 11.44 -9.58
C SER A 187 -8.18 11.49 -10.99
N GLY A 188 -8.43 10.34 -11.61
CA GLY A 188 -9.04 10.22 -12.93
C GLY A 188 -10.54 9.91 -12.88
N ASP A 189 -11.16 9.79 -14.06
CA ASP A 189 -12.59 9.45 -14.19
C ASP A 189 -12.93 8.06 -13.67
N GLN A 190 -11.99 7.12 -13.74
CA GLN A 190 -12.12 5.75 -13.25
C GLN A 190 -11.10 5.47 -12.14
N PRO A 191 -11.49 4.77 -11.08
CA PRO A 191 -10.55 4.30 -10.08
C PRO A 191 -9.45 3.45 -10.74
N ALA A 192 -8.19 3.73 -10.42
CA ALA A 192 -7.05 3.05 -11.02
C ALA A 192 -6.10 2.53 -9.93
N VAL A 193 -5.34 1.47 -10.23
CA VAL A 193 -4.35 0.90 -9.30
C VAL A 193 -2.97 1.39 -9.68
N HIS A 194 -2.23 1.89 -8.70
CA HIS A 194 -0.81 2.17 -8.85
C HIS A 194 0.02 0.87 -8.86
N PRO A 195 1.06 0.80 -9.69
CA PRO A 195 2.00 -0.32 -9.66
C PRO A 195 2.75 -0.35 -8.33
N ALA A 196 2.94 -1.56 -7.79
CA ALA A 196 3.73 -1.79 -6.60
C ALA A 196 5.20 -2.13 -6.99
N PHE A 197 5.53 -3.40 -7.05
CA PHE A 197 6.86 -3.91 -7.41
C PHE A 197 6.71 -5.31 -8.06
N PRO A 198 7.69 -5.78 -8.87
CA PRO A 198 7.54 -6.97 -9.71
C PRO A 198 7.78 -8.28 -8.97
N ALA A 199 7.12 -8.47 -7.83
CA ALA A 199 7.16 -9.71 -7.08
C ALA A 199 5.82 -10.01 -6.41
N ILE A 200 5.49 -11.28 -6.31
CA ILE A 200 4.34 -11.79 -5.56
C ILE A 200 4.83 -12.36 -4.24
N ARG A 201 4.14 -12.02 -3.15
CA ARG A 201 4.36 -12.62 -1.82
C ARG A 201 3.54 -13.87 -1.69
N ILE A 202 4.15 -15.04 -1.90
CA ILE A 202 3.45 -16.32 -2.01
C ILE A 202 3.88 -17.30 -0.93
N TRP A 203 2.92 -18.05 -0.39
CA TRP A 203 3.18 -19.13 0.56
C TRP A 203 3.80 -20.35 -0.14
N GLU A 204 4.61 -21.11 0.57
CA GLU A 204 5.25 -22.31 0.03
C GLU A 204 4.24 -23.34 -0.49
N ASP A 205 3.12 -23.55 0.22
CA ASP A 205 2.07 -24.45 -0.24
C ASP A 205 1.43 -23.98 -1.56
N SER A 206 1.30 -22.65 -1.74
CA SER A 206 0.82 -22.09 -3.01
C SER A 206 1.83 -22.28 -4.14
N LEU A 207 3.13 -22.20 -3.85
CA LEU A 207 4.18 -22.54 -4.84
C LEU A 207 4.06 -24.01 -5.28
N LYS A 208 3.90 -24.93 -4.33
CA LYS A 208 3.69 -26.36 -4.63
C LYS A 208 2.47 -26.60 -5.52
N HIS A 209 1.34 -25.90 -5.26
CA HIS A 209 0.14 -25.99 -6.11
C HIS A 209 0.38 -25.47 -7.54
N LEU A 210 1.31 -24.56 -7.73
CA LEU A 210 1.72 -24.05 -9.05
C LEU A 210 2.88 -24.87 -9.67
N GLY A 211 3.24 -26.00 -9.07
CA GLY A 211 4.36 -26.82 -9.56
C GLY A 211 5.74 -26.17 -9.38
N LYS A 212 5.86 -25.19 -8.47
CA LYS A 212 7.08 -24.42 -8.19
C LYS A 212 7.71 -24.80 -6.86
N THR A 213 8.97 -24.45 -6.68
CA THR A 213 9.72 -24.61 -5.44
C THR A 213 10.15 -23.28 -4.87
N SER A 214 10.32 -23.18 -3.55
CA SER A 214 10.88 -22.02 -2.87
C SER A 214 12.41 -21.94 -2.98
N ARG A 215 13.08 -22.93 -3.56
CA ARG A 215 14.53 -22.95 -3.67
C ARG A 215 15.04 -21.76 -4.48
N GLY A 216 15.90 -20.94 -3.86
CA GLY A 216 16.48 -19.75 -4.49
C GLY A 216 15.59 -18.52 -4.45
N LEU A 217 14.41 -18.58 -3.80
CA LEU A 217 13.57 -17.41 -3.56
C LEU A 217 13.93 -16.76 -2.22
N ASP A 218 13.90 -15.43 -2.19
CA ASP A 218 14.09 -14.67 -0.95
C ASP A 218 12.86 -14.83 -0.05
N PRO A 219 13.05 -15.15 1.26
CA PRO A 219 11.96 -15.19 2.20
C PRO A 219 11.40 -13.77 2.44
N VAL A 220 10.09 -13.67 2.62
CA VAL A 220 9.46 -12.40 3.04
C VAL A 220 9.87 -12.05 4.46
N ARG A 221 9.94 -13.06 5.34
CA ARG A 221 10.43 -12.99 6.72
C ARG A 221 11.03 -14.33 7.11
N GLY A 222 12.07 -14.30 7.94
CA GLY A 222 12.81 -15.50 8.33
C GLY A 222 11.97 -16.61 8.97
N GLU A 223 10.92 -16.26 9.71
CA GLU A 223 10.05 -17.22 10.41
C GLU A 223 8.86 -17.74 9.58
N LEU A 224 8.63 -17.17 8.39
CA LEU A 224 7.48 -17.50 7.57
C LEU A 224 7.88 -18.31 6.35
N GLN A 225 7.14 -19.36 6.03
CA GLN A 225 7.24 -20.08 4.75
C GLN A 225 6.53 -19.29 3.63
N LYS A 226 6.87 -17.99 3.51
CA LYS A 226 6.36 -17.07 2.52
C LYS A 226 7.53 -16.41 1.81
N TYR A 227 7.48 -16.37 0.48
CA TYR A 227 8.61 -15.98 -0.37
C TYR A 227 8.22 -14.90 -1.36
N TYR A 228 9.20 -14.11 -1.80
CA TYR A 228 9.05 -13.24 -2.97
C TYR A 228 9.24 -14.09 -4.22
N LEU A 229 8.19 -14.22 -5.02
CA LEU A 229 8.24 -14.82 -6.36
C LEU A 229 8.40 -13.68 -7.38
N PRO A 230 9.60 -13.51 -7.97
CA PRO A 230 9.81 -12.49 -9.00
C PRO A 230 8.96 -12.78 -10.23
N VAL A 231 8.45 -11.72 -10.85
CA VAL A 231 7.65 -11.82 -12.08
C VAL A 231 8.29 -11.01 -13.19
N SER A 232 8.45 -11.61 -14.38
CA SER A 232 8.96 -10.94 -15.57
C SER A 232 7.91 -10.09 -16.29
N ARG A 233 6.63 -10.37 -16.05
CA ARG A 233 5.50 -9.65 -16.65
C ARG A 233 4.91 -8.69 -15.63
N PHE A 234 5.47 -7.50 -15.55
CA PHE A 234 5.05 -6.42 -14.66
C PHE A 234 4.60 -5.19 -15.44
N ASN A 235 3.49 -4.60 -15.06
CA ASN A 235 3.01 -3.33 -15.60
C ASN A 235 3.38 -2.19 -14.64
N SER A 236 4.26 -1.30 -15.08
CA SER A 236 4.75 -0.15 -14.31
C SER A 236 3.86 1.11 -14.44
N LYS A 237 2.68 1.00 -15.07
CA LYS A 237 1.77 2.12 -15.27
C LYS A 237 0.52 1.97 -14.42
N MET A 238 0.04 3.10 -13.87
CA MET A 238 -1.27 3.18 -13.24
C MET A 238 -2.34 2.71 -14.23
N THR A 239 -3.25 1.83 -13.79
CA THR A 239 -4.20 1.16 -14.68
C THR A 239 -5.62 1.20 -14.12
N PRO A 240 -6.62 1.69 -14.91
CA PRO A 240 -8.02 1.72 -14.50
C PRO A 240 -8.57 0.32 -14.19
N ILE A 241 -9.32 0.20 -13.09
CA ILE A 241 -9.89 -1.06 -12.63
C ILE A 241 -11.10 -1.42 -13.50
N GLN A 242 -11.06 -2.60 -14.11
CA GLN A 242 -12.21 -3.15 -14.82
C GLN A 242 -13.20 -3.83 -13.86
N ARG A 243 -12.71 -4.68 -12.93
CA ARG A 243 -13.53 -5.43 -12.00
C ARG A 243 -12.76 -5.85 -10.76
N MET A 244 -13.46 -5.93 -9.64
CA MET A 244 -12.93 -6.53 -8.43
C MET A 244 -13.59 -7.88 -8.15
N PHE A 245 -12.80 -8.86 -7.73
CA PHE A 245 -13.26 -10.15 -7.29
C PHE A 245 -12.97 -10.34 -5.81
N ILE A 246 -13.98 -10.69 -5.04
CA ILE A 246 -13.84 -11.05 -3.63
C ILE A 246 -13.76 -12.58 -3.54
N LEU A 247 -12.56 -13.06 -3.22
CA LEU A 247 -12.33 -14.49 -3.05
C LEU A 247 -12.78 -14.94 -1.67
N ASN A 248 -13.60 -15.98 -1.64
CA ASN A 248 -14.12 -16.59 -0.43
C ASN A 248 -14.11 -18.12 -0.54
N ASN A 249 -14.24 -18.82 0.58
CA ASN A 249 -14.26 -20.28 0.66
C ASN A 249 -15.49 -20.75 1.44
N HIS A 250 -15.96 -21.98 1.13
CA HIS A 250 -17.03 -22.66 1.87
C HIS A 250 -16.81 -24.17 1.90
N ASN A 251 -17.62 -24.89 2.69
CA ASN A 251 -17.56 -26.36 2.82
C ASN A 251 -18.52 -27.11 1.87
N LYS A 252 -19.15 -26.38 0.92
CA LYS A 252 -20.07 -26.99 -0.06
C LYS A 252 -19.31 -27.35 -1.33
N ALA A 253 -19.91 -28.18 -2.17
CA ALA A 253 -19.39 -28.46 -3.51
C ALA A 253 -19.71 -27.31 -4.49
N GLY A 254 -18.81 -27.07 -5.46
CA GLY A 254 -19.02 -26.18 -6.57
C GLY A 254 -18.53 -24.73 -6.32
N LEU A 255 -18.37 -24.01 -7.41
CA LEU A 255 -18.01 -22.59 -7.43
C LEU A 255 -19.30 -21.76 -7.46
N GLU A 256 -19.45 -20.85 -6.52
CA GLU A 256 -20.56 -19.89 -6.49
C GLU A 256 -20.06 -18.52 -6.96
N ILE A 257 -20.81 -17.89 -7.86
CA ILE A 257 -20.52 -16.57 -8.43
C ILE A 257 -21.69 -15.66 -8.10
N LYS A 258 -21.42 -14.54 -7.45
CA LYS A 258 -22.47 -13.57 -7.07
C LYS A 258 -22.00 -12.15 -7.26
N GLU A 259 -22.72 -11.34 -8.05
CA GLU A 259 -22.54 -9.89 -8.09
C GLU A 259 -22.95 -9.27 -6.76
N ILE A 260 -22.08 -8.42 -6.21
CA ILE A 260 -22.35 -7.71 -4.96
C ILE A 260 -22.84 -6.30 -5.29
N GLN A 261 -23.97 -5.90 -4.72
CA GLN A 261 -24.60 -4.61 -4.98
C GLN A 261 -24.96 -3.86 -3.69
N GLY A 262 -25.27 -2.57 -3.83
CA GLY A 262 -25.78 -1.73 -2.75
C GLY A 262 -24.86 -1.67 -1.53
N VAL A 263 -25.44 -1.70 -0.33
CA VAL A 263 -24.73 -1.57 0.93
C VAL A 263 -23.75 -2.72 1.20
N ASP A 264 -24.03 -3.92 0.68
CA ASP A 264 -23.13 -5.07 0.86
C ASP A 264 -21.83 -4.89 0.08
N LYS A 265 -21.87 -4.19 -1.07
CA LYS A 265 -20.68 -3.82 -1.83
C LYS A 265 -19.80 -2.87 -1.03
N PHE A 266 -20.37 -1.83 -0.41
CA PHE A 266 -19.64 -0.95 0.49
C PHE A 266 -19.04 -1.71 1.68
N ARG A 267 -19.82 -2.57 2.35
CA ARG A 267 -19.36 -3.33 3.52
C ARG A 267 -18.18 -4.24 3.19
N VAL A 268 -18.23 -4.94 2.06
CA VAL A 268 -17.16 -5.85 1.67
C VAL A 268 -15.90 -5.10 1.29
N LEU A 269 -15.99 -3.99 0.55
CA LEU A 269 -14.84 -3.17 0.19
C LEU A 269 -14.18 -2.56 1.43
N LYS A 270 -14.98 -1.99 2.34
CA LYS A 270 -14.50 -1.49 3.64
C LYS A 270 -13.76 -2.56 4.43
N ARG A 271 -14.27 -3.80 4.46
CA ARG A 271 -13.64 -4.92 5.18
C ARG A 271 -12.27 -5.28 4.62
N HIS A 272 -12.05 -5.10 3.32
CA HIS A 272 -10.80 -5.42 2.64
C HIS A 272 -9.85 -4.22 2.52
N THR A 273 -10.20 -3.06 3.09
CA THR A 273 -9.25 -1.96 3.23
C THR A 273 -8.07 -2.42 4.09
N TYR A 274 -6.87 -2.22 3.56
CA TYR A 274 -5.64 -2.55 4.29
C TYR A 274 -5.52 -1.66 5.52
N LEU A 275 -5.12 -2.23 6.66
CA LEU A 275 -4.96 -1.52 7.94
C LEU A 275 -6.21 -0.72 8.38
N PHE A 276 -7.41 -1.15 7.98
CA PHE A 276 -8.68 -0.47 8.33
C PHE A 276 -8.82 -0.20 9.85
N ARG A 277 -8.33 -1.09 10.71
CA ARG A 277 -8.38 -0.94 12.16
C ARG A 277 -7.55 0.24 12.69
N GLY A 278 -6.58 0.73 11.92
CA GLY A 278 -5.77 1.90 12.24
C GLY A 278 -6.45 3.25 11.99
N ILE A 279 -7.59 3.27 11.29
CA ILE A 279 -8.30 4.48 10.87
C ILE A 279 -9.20 5.09 11.97
N PRO A 280 -9.97 4.31 12.76
CA PRO A 280 -10.97 4.88 13.66
C PRO A 280 -10.40 5.92 14.62
N LYS A 281 -11.14 7.02 14.79
CA LYS A 281 -10.83 8.18 15.64
C LYS A 281 -9.64 9.04 15.18
N THR A 282 -9.05 8.77 14.02
CA THR A 282 -7.89 9.53 13.52
C THR A 282 -8.27 10.75 12.68
N GLY A 283 -9.56 10.92 12.35
CA GLY A 283 -10.02 11.94 11.40
C GLY A 283 -9.94 11.50 9.92
N LEU A 284 -9.34 10.33 9.64
CA LEU A 284 -9.26 9.77 8.29
C LEU A 284 -10.53 9.03 7.86
N GLU A 285 -11.48 8.82 8.77
CA GLU A 285 -12.70 8.02 8.52
C GLU A 285 -13.58 8.62 7.44
N GLN A 286 -13.72 9.95 7.43
CA GLN A 286 -14.56 10.63 6.46
C GLN A 286 -14.00 10.44 5.04
N ASN A 287 -12.70 10.68 4.86
CA ASN A 287 -12.05 10.46 3.58
C ASN A 287 -12.14 8.99 3.15
N HIS A 288 -11.83 8.07 4.06
CA HIS A 288 -11.95 6.63 3.80
C HIS A 288 -13.37 6.24 3.37
N PHE A 289 -14.39 6.76 4.05
CA PHE A 289 -15.79 6.52 3.69
C PHE A 289 -16.11 7.01 2.25
N VAL A 290 -15.64 8.22 1.91
CA VAL A 290 -15.83 8.77 0.55
C VAL A 290 -15.14 7.89 -0.48
N LEU A 291 -13.90 7.50 -0.28
CA LEU A 291 -13.14 6.69 -1.24
C LEU A 291 -13.75 5.29 -1.44
N VAL A 292 -14.19 4.64 -0.35
CA VAL A 292 -14.89 3.33 -0.46
C VAL A 292 -16.21 3.47 -1.21
N ASN A 293 -16.97 4.55 -1.00
CA ASN A 293 -18.19 4.80 -1.77
C ASN A 293 -17.91 5.05 -3.26
N LEU A 294 -16.89 5.84 -3.57
CA LEU A 294 -16.47 6.07 -4.96
C LEU A 294 -16.11 4.75 -5.65
N LEU A 295 -15.32 3.91 -4.97
CA LEU A 295 -14.97 2.58 -5.49
C LEU A 295 -16.22 1.71 -5.68
N ALA A 296 -17.12 1.69 -4.70
CA ALA A 296 -18.35 0.91 -4.75
C ALA A 296 -19.28 1.34 -5.92
N ASN A 297 -19.32 2.63 -6.22
CA ASN A 297 -20.17 3.14 -7.29
C ASN A 297 -19.59 2.93 -8.69
N LYS A 298 -18.25 2.99 -8.82
CA LYS A 298 -17.59 2.99 -10.13
C LYS A 298 -17.10 1.62 -10.61
N VAL A 299 -16.80 0.68 -9.70
CA VAL A 299 -16.19 -0.61 -10.04
C VAL A 299 -17.15 -1.77 -9.78
N PRO A 300 -17.45 -2.64 -10.76
CA PRO A 300 -18.18 -3.88 -10.52
C PRO A 300 -17.46 -4.80 -9.54
N VAL A 301 -18.20 -5.43 -8.62
CA VAL A 301 -17.63 -6.33 -7.60
C VAL A 301 -18.36 -7.66 -7.61
N THR A 302 -17.62 -8.73 -7.87
CA THR A 302 -18.12 -10.11 -7.93
C THR A 302 -17.52 -10.93 -6.79
N MET A 303 -18.35 -11.64 -6.03
CA MET A 303 -17.88 -12.63 -5.07
C MET A 303 -17.70 -13.99 -5.77
N LEU A 304 -16.52 -14.57 -5.62
CA LEU A 304 -16.18 -15.92 -6.04
C LEU A 304 -15.98 -16.77 -4.80
N THR A 305 -16.92 -17.68 -4.54
CA THR A 305 -16.85 -18.59 -3.39
C THR A 305 -16.59 -20.00 -3.88
N ARG A 306 -15.47 -20.60 -3.47
CA ARG A 306 -15.01 -21.91 -3.89
C ARG A 306 -15.00 -22.92 -2.74
N PRO A 307 -15.03 -24.25 -3.01
CA PRO A 307 -14.79 -25.25 -1.99
C PRO A 307 -13.45 -25.09 -1.28
N ASN A 308 -13.42 -25.39 0.02
CA ASN A 308 -12.17 -25.50 0.76
C ASN A 308 -11.32 -26.65 0.17
N GLY A 309 -10.01 -26.44 0.08
CA GLY A 309 -9.06 -27.44 -0.42
C GLY A 309 -9.03 -27.62 -1.95
N ASP A 310 -10.06 -27.19 -2.67
CA ASP A 310 -10.09 -27.23 -4.14
C ASP A 310 -9.67 -25.86 -4.72
N PHE A 311 -8.43 -25.77 -5.20
CA PHE A 311 -7.92 -24.60 -5.92
C PHE A 311 -7.61 -24.98 -7.36
N ASN A 312 -8.66 -25.24 -8.14
CA ASN A 312 -8.50 -25.45 -9.58
C ASN A 312 -8.32 -24.10 -10.29
N THR A 313 -7.05 -23.73 -10.51
CA THR A 313 -6.67 -22.45 -11.13
C THR A 313 -7.20 -22.31 -12.56
N GLU A 314 -7.18 -23.39 -13.37
CA GLU A 314 -7.68 -23.34 -14.75
C GLU A 314 -9.17 -23.02 -14.80
N ARG A 315 -9.96 -23.65 -13.93
CA ARG A 315 -11.40 -23.40 -13.83
C ARG A 315 -11.68 -21.96 -13.41
N LEU A 316 -10.92 -21.45 -12.43
CA LEU A 316 -11.05 -20.06 -11.99
C LEU A 316 -10.67 -19.09 -13.10
N ILE A 317 -9.58 -19.31 -13.83
CA ILE A 317 -9.17 -18.47 -14.95
C ILE A 317 -10.24 -18.43 -16.06
N ARG A 318 -10.81 -19.58 -16.43
CA ARG A 318 -11.93 -19.63 -17.40
C ARG A 318 -13.12 -18.83 -16.91
N CYS A 319 -13.52 -19.01 -15.65
CA CYS A 319 -14.61 -18.28 -15.02
C CYS A 319 -14.35 -16.74 -15.04
N LEU A 320 -13.14 -16.31 -14.74
CA LEU A 320 -12.76 -14.89 -14.82
C LEU A 320 -12.95 -14.36 -16.25
N LEU A 321 -12.53 -15.09 -17.27
CA LEU A 321 -12.67 -14.72 -18.67
C LEU A 321 -14.14 -14.57 -19.06
N ASP A 322 -14.98 -15.54 -18.70
CA ASP A 322 -16.42 -15.51 -19.00
C ASP A 322 -17.10 -14.28 -18.40
N ILE A 323 -16.81 -13.98 -17.11
CA ILE A 323 -17.39 -12.83 -16.39
C ILE A 323 -16.91 -11.49 -16.98
N VAL A 324 -15.66 -11.41 -17.43
CA VAL A 324 -15.08 -10.15 -17.90
C VAL A 324 -15.37 -9.90 -19.38
N SER A 325 -15.78 -10.93 -20.14
CA SER A 325 -16.18 -10.84 -21.55
C SER A 325 -17.67 -10.54 -21.73
N ALA A 326 -18.47 -10.81 -20.70
CA ALA A 326 -19.91 -10.49 -20.65
C ALA A 326 -20.13 -9.00 -20.31
#